data_77c24be21f0e8b78ac1d80cac8b65736
#
_entry.id   77c24be21f0e8b78ac1d80cac8b65736
#
_cell.length_a   1.000
_cell.length_b   1.000
_cell.length_c   1.000
_cell.angle_alpha   90.00
_cell.angle_beta   90.00
_cell.angle_gamma   90.00
#
_symmetry.space_group_name_H-M   'P 1'
#
loop_
_entity.id
_entity.type
_entity.pdbx_description
1 polymer ?
#
loop_
_entity_poly.entity_id
_entity_poly.type
_entity_poly.pdbx_seq_one_letter_code
_entity_poly.pdbx_strand_id
1 'polypeptide(L)'
;GGDIYVSPYGYRCANYNRQTEDGCHFFVGRIADKQLSQVQFLELMANGRTETIKGFKSKSGKRFNACLVLKKEPVTEKSEKMHTVVAFDFDNVEDEIIKDVVCPLCGGQIKKTSFGYGCVNYKGDEPGSCRFSVGQIAGKTITAANLKQLLNDKKTETIRGFKSKSGKRFDACLVLKEDENKKLSVQFDFDHVEPKTVKDVVCPKCGGKIQVAPFGFVCENNRRDDPELSLIHISEPTRL
;
A
#
# COMPACT_ATOMS: atom_id res chain seq x y z
N GLY A 1 -16.95 38.60 3.19
CA GLY A 1 -16.73 37.72 2.05
C GLY A 1 -16.22 38.49 0.87
N GLY A 2 -15.40 37.91 0.06
CA GLY A 2 -14.91 38.44 -1.22
C GLY A 2 -14.90 37.31 -2.26
N ASP A 3 -14.79 37.66 -3.51
CA ASP A 3 -14.70 36.74 -4.62
C ASP A 3 -13.48 35.82 -4.49
N ILE A 4 -13.56 34.62 -5.02
CA ILE A 4 -12.46 33.69 -5.06
C ILE A 4 -11.82 33.64 -6.43
N TYR A 5 -10.54 33.91 -6.49
CA TYR A 5 -9.74 33.87 -7.71
C TYR A 5 -8.95 32.57 -7.81
N VAL A 6 -8.90 32.05 -9.03
CA VAL A 6 -8.03 30.91 -9.37
C VAL A 6 -6.68 31.44 -9.80
N SER A 7 -5.60 30.94 -9.22
CA SER A 7 -4.23 31.22 -9.57
C SER A 7 -3.43 29.97 -9.86
N PRO A 8 -2.24 30.04 -10.47
CA PRO A 8 -1.35 28.88 -10.64
C PRO A 8 -0.97 28.21 -9.33
N TYR A 9 -1.09 28.91 -8.22
CA TYR A 9 -0.73 28.41 -6.88
C TYR A 9 -1.93 27.88 -6.08
N GLY A 10 -3.17 28.09 -6.56
CA GLY A 10 -4.39 27.65 -5.88
C GLY A 10 -5.50 28.69 -5.89
N TYR A 11 -6.40 28.60 -4.94
CA TYR A 11 -7.59 29.44 -4.80
C TYR A 11 -7.38 30.49 -3.71
N ARG A 12 -7.69 31.73 -3.99
CA ARG A 12 -7.41 32.89 -3.12
C ARG A 12 -8.59 33.85 -3.06
N CYS A 13 -8.94 34.30 -1.87
CA CYS A 13 -9.90 35.38 -1.71
C CYS A 13 -9.35 36.73 -2.30
N ALA A 14 -10.24 37.53 -2.90
CA ALA A 14 -9.91 38.87 -3.37
C ALA A 14 -9.29 39.76 -2.27
N ASN A 15 -9.81 39.60 -1.06
CA ASN A 15 -9.39 40.39 0.12
C ASN A 15 -8.23 39.69 0.89
N TYR A 16 -7.52 38.77 0.26
CA TYR A 16 -6.41 38.09 0.89
C TYR A 16 -5.28 39.01 1.28
N ASN A 17 -5.02 39.14 2.56
CA ASN A 17 -3.91 39.88 3.12
C ASN A 17 -3.33 39.18 4.33
N ARG A 18 -2.09 38.74 4.24
CA ARG A 18 -1.36 38.07 5.34
C ARG A 18 -0.71 39.05 6.33
N GLN A 19 -0.58 40.33 5.93
CA GLN A 19 0.21 41.29 6.71
C GLN A 19 -0.60 41.94 7.83
N THR A 20 -1.93 41.85 7.77
CA THR A 20 -2.82 42.42 8.77
C THR A 20 -3.72 41.37 9.38
N GLU A 21 -3.97 41.46 10.67
CA GLU A 21 -4.92 40.56 11.37
C GLU A 21 -6.37 40.73 10.87
N ASP A 22 -6.71 41.90 10.32
CA ASP A 22 -8.02 42.21 9.75
C ASP A 22 -8.20 41.71 8.31
N GLY A 23 -7.11 41.30 7.67
CA GLY A 23 -7.11 40.77 6.30
C GLY A 23 -7.76 39.37 6.22
N CYS A 24 -8.31 39.07 5.03
CA CYS A 24 -8.74 37.71 4.76
C CYS A 24 -7.52 36.82 4.56
N HIS A 25 -7.42 35.76 5.36
CA HIS A 25 -6.32 34.79 5.27
C HIS A 25 -6.67 33.55 4.44
N PHE A 26 -7.83 33.56 3.76
CA PHE A 26 -8.29 32.39 3.02
C PHE A 26 -7.49 32.17 1.73
N PHE A 27 -6.70 31.13 1.75
CA PHE A 27 -5.93 30.63 0.61
C PHE A 27 -5.86 29.11 0.65
N VAL A 28 -6.20 28.46 -0.46
CA VAL A 28 -6.10 27.00 -0.64
C VAL A 28 -5.10 26.73 -1.76
N GLY A 29 -3.88 26.43 -1.37
CA GLY A 29 -2.80 26.07 -2.29
C GLY A 29 -2.73 24.54 -2.52
N ARG A 30 -1.51 24.06 -2.78
CA ARG A 30 -1.25 22.61 -2.86
C ARG A 30 -1.31 22.00 -1.46
N ILE A 31 -2.05 20.91 -1.34
CA ILE A 31 -2.22 20.16 -0.09
C ILE A 31 -1.59 18.80 -0.30
N ALA A 32 -0.58 18.44 0.51
CA ALA A 32 0.14 17.17 0.43
C ALA A 32 0.49 16.78 -1.02
N ASP A 33 1.16 17.70 -1.70
CA ASP A 33 1.65 17.58 -3.08
C ASP A 33 0.54 17.53 -4.16
N LYS A 34 -0.71 17.78 -3.79
CA LYS A 34 -1.87 17.75 -4.69
C LYS A 34 -2.58 19.11 -4.74
N GLN A 35 -2.91 19.56 -5.94
CA GLN A 35 -3.79 20.70 -6.14
C GLN A 35 -5.23 20.22 -6.31
N LEU A 36 -6.17 20.89 -5.66
CA LEU A 36 -7.59 20.59 -5.81
C LEU A 36 -8.06 20.95 -7.22
N SER A 37 -8.89 20.10 -7.80
CA SER A 37 -9.64 20.47 -8.99
C SER A 37 -10.71 21.52 -8.64
N GLN A 38 -11.20 22.22 -9.64
CA GLN A 38 -12.26 23.21 -9.44
C GLN A 38 -13.51 22.56 -8.85
N VAL A 39 -13.86 21.35 -9.28
CA VAL A 39 -15.01 20.60 -8.73
C VAL A 39 -14.83 20.31 -7.25
N GLN A 40 -13.66 19.78 -6.85
CA GLN A 40 -13.34 19.49 -5.45
C GLN A 40 -13.31 20.76 -4.59
N PHE A 41 -12.83 21.87 -5.14
CA PHE A 41 -12.83 23.14 -4.43
C PHE A 41 -14.26 23.68 -4.23
N LEU A 42 -15.11 23.65 -5.27
CA LEU A 42 -16.51 24.08 -5.19
C LEU A 42 -17.28 23.21 -4.19
N GLU A 43 -17.07 21.89 -4.19
CA GLU A 43 -17.65 20.96 -3.23
C GLU A 43 -17.24 21.32 -1.79
N LEU A 44 -15.96 21.57 -1.56
CA LEU A 44 -15.44 22.00 -0.26
C LEU A 44 -16.10 23.29 0.23
N MET A 45 -16.28 24.26 -0.67
CA MET A 45 -16.89 25.54 -0.33
C MET A 45 -18.40 25.44 -0.10
N ALA A 46 -19.10 24.61 -0.87
CA ALA A 46 -20.55 24.44 -0.78
C ALA A 46 -20.98 23.61 0.44
N ASN A 47 -20.25 22.51 0.70
CA ASN A 47 -20.62 21.50 1.70
C ASN A 47 -19.76 21.58 2.96
N GLY A 48 -18.73 22.44 3.01
CA GLY A 48 -17.74 22.49 4.09
C GLY A 48 -16.77 21.30 4.11
N ARG A 49 -16.94 20.32 3.19
CA ARG A 49 -16.15 19.11 3.05
C ARG A 49 -16.13 18.59 1.63
N THR A 50 -15.13 17.76 1.30
CA THR A 50 -15.07 17.05 0.04
C THR A 50 -15.42 15.56 0.23
N GLU A 51 -15.75 14.88 -0.86
CA GLU A 51 -15.65 13.43 -0.95
C GLU A 51 -14.19 12.99 -0.77
N THR A 52 -13.98 11.66 -0.75
CA THR A 52 -12.63 11.08 -0.62
C THR A 52 -11.76 11.44 -1.80
N ILE A 53 -10.72 12.23 -1.56
CA ILE A 53 -9.68 12.54 -2.54
C ILE A 53 -8.55 11.54 -2.41
N LYS A 54 -8.27 10.81 -3.50
CA LYS A 54 -7.24 9.76 -3.51
C LYS A 54 -5.87 10.32 -3.88
N GLY A 55 -4.82 9.76 -3.28
CA GLY A 55 -3.44 9.93 -3.73
C GLY A 55 -2.73 11.19 -3.26
N PHE A 56 -3.08 11.75 -2.12
CA PHE A 56 -2.23 12.68 -1.39
C PHE A 56 -0.88 12.04 -1.06
N LYS A 57 0.16 12.85 -0.92
CA LYS A 57 1.51 12.36 -0.64
C LYS A 57 1.98 12.90 0.71
N SER A 58 2.27 11.99 1.63
CA SER A 58 2.80 12.32 2.96
C SER A 58 4.25 12.85 2.86
N LYS A 59 4.75 13.47 3.92
CA LYS A 59 6.15 13.91 4.03
C LYS A 59 7.15 12.77 3.82
N SER A 60 6.76 11.52 4.15
CA SER A 60 7.56 10.31 3.89
C SER A 60 7.43 9.74 2.48
N GLY A 61 6.72 10.43 1.57
CA GLY A 61 6.49 10.00 0.19
C GLY A 61 5.40 8.94 0.01
N LYS A 62 4.76 8.47 1.08
CA LYS A 62 3.67 7.49 1.01
C LYS A 62 2.38 8.16 0.53
N ARG A 63 1.64 7.48 -0.34
CA ARG A 63 0.32 7.95 -0.78
C ARG A 63 -0.75 7.56 0.22
N PHE A 64 -1.71 8.48 0.43
CA PHE A 64 -2.87 8.27 1.29
C PHE A 64 -4.11 8.92 0.69
N ASN A 65 -5.29 8.53 1.19
CA ASN A 65 -6.57 9.10 0.81
C ASN A 65 -7.13 9.84 2.02
N ALA A 66 -7.83 10.94 1.77
CA ALA A 66 -8.49 11.73 2.82
C ALA A 66 -9.63 12.54 2.23
N CYS A 67 -10.62 12.88 3.04
CA CYS A 67 -11.52 14.00 2.77
C CYS A 67 -10.85 15.30 3.24
N LEU A 68 -11.27 16.42 2.72
CA LEU A 68 -10.89 17.73 3.21
C LEU A 68 -12.10 18.39 3.85
N VAL A 69 -11.87 19.12 4.93
CA VAL A 69 -12.90 19.85 5.66
C VAL A 69 -12.45 21.27 5.95
N LEU A 70 -13.40 22.19 5.97
CA LEU A 70 -13.18 23.57 6.44
C LEU A 70 -13.26 23.58 7.97
N LYS A 71 -12.18 24.01 8.61
CA LYS A 71 -12.13 24.24 10.07
C LYS A 71 -11.87 25.71 10.37
N LYS A 72 -12.37 26.15 11.50
CA LYS A 72 -12.03 27.49 12.02
C LYS A 72 -10.90 27.33 13.04
N GLU A 73 -9.84 28.07 12.82
CA GLU A 73 -8.68 28.11 13.72
C GLU A 73 -8.33 29.57 14.06
N PRO A 74 -7.78 29.86 15.23
CA PRO A 74 -7.35 31.21 15.59
C PRO A 74 -6.22 31.67 14.64
N VAL A 75 -6.22 32.94 14.27
CA VAL A 75 -5.20 33.53 13.36
C VAL A 75 -3.80 33.40 13.96
N THR A 76 -3.68 33.57 15.28
CA THR A 76 -2.47 33.32 16.08
C THR A 76 -2.87 32.66 17.40
N GLU A 77 -1.94 32.00 18.10
CA GLU A 77 -2.21 31.34 19.39
C GLU A 77 -2.85 32.25 20.45
N LYS A 78 -2.73 33.55 20.31
CA LYS A 78 -3.26 34.58 21.23
C LYS A 78 -4.42 35.38 20.65
N SER A 79 -4.85 35.07 19.42
CA SER A 79 -5.90 35.82 18.74
C SER A 79 -7.27 35.22 19.00
N GLU A 80 -8.24 36.07 19.34
CA GLU A 80 -9.66 35.68 19.39
C GLU A 80 -10.29 35.60 17.99
N LYS A 81 -9.60 36.14 16.98
CA LYS A 81 -10.07 36.10 15.57
C LYS A 81 -9.83 34.74 14.96
N MET A 82 -10.89 34.20 14.36
CA MET A 82 -10.88 32.90 13.71
C MET A 82 -10.75 33.06 12.21
N HIS A 83 -9.91 32.26 11.58
CA HIS A 83 -9.86 32.13 10.13
C HIS A 83 -10.24 30.70 9.69
N THR A 84 -10.65 30.58 8.45
CA THR A 84 -11.02 29.27 7.88
C THR A 84 -9.81 28.62 7.23
N VAL A 85 -9.49 27.40 7.66
CA VAL A 85 -8.40 26.58 7.11
C VAL A 85 -8.97 25.29 6.54
N VAL A 86 -8.20 24.68 5.63
CA VAL A 86 -8.52 23.36 5.11
C VAL A 86 -7.71 22.32 5.88
N ALA A 87 -8.39 21.38 6.46
CA ALA A 87 -7.80 20.28 7.23
C ALA A 87 -8.15 18.90 6.63
N PHE A 88 -7.33 17.90 6.92
CA PHE A 88 -7.66 16.52 6.57
C PHE A 88 -8.72 15.95 7.52
N ASP A 89 -9.66 15.21 6.93
CA ASP A 89 -10.61 14.35 7.62
C ASP A 89 -10.36 12.92 7.17
N PHE A 90 -9.95 12.07 8.10
CA PHE A 90 -9.67 10.66 7.86
C PHE A 90 -10.83 9.76 8.30
N ASP A 91 -11.74 10.26 9.13
CA ASP A 91 -12.84 9.49 9.71
C ASP A 91 -13.94 9.19 8.68
N ASN A 92 -14.04 10.05 7.67
CA ASN A 92 -15.06 9.97 6.64
C ASN A 92 -14.51 9.58 5.25
N VAL A 93 -13.35 8.94 5.22
CA VAL A 93 -12.79 8.40 3.98
C VAL A 93 -13.59 7.17 3.56
N GLU A 94 -14.07 7.14 2.31
CA GLU A 94 -14.70 5.95 1.77
C GLU A 94 -13.72 4.76 1.79
N ASP A 95 -14.16 3.70 2.45
CA ASP A 95 -13.39 2.47 2.52
C ASP A 95 -13.35 1.79 1.14
N GLU A 96 -12.16 1.55 0.61
CA GLU A 96 -11.96 0.72 -0.57
C GLU A 96 -12.13 -0.75 -0.17
N ILE A 97 -13.36 -1.25 -0.26
CA ILE A 97 -13.70 -2.63 0.11
C ILE A 97 -13.16 -3.61 -0.92
N ILE A 98 -12.52 -4.67 -0.45
CA ILE A 98 -12.06 -5.77 -1.27
C ILE A 98 -13.20 -6.78 -1.41
N LYS A 99 -13.74 -6.90 -2.63
CA LYS A 99 -14.84 -7.83 -2.94
C LYS A 99 -14.37 -9.28 -2.91
N ASP A 100 -15.31 -10.19 -2.70
CA ASP A 100 -15.12 -11.66 -2.76
C ASP A 100 -14.19 -12.23 -1.67
N VAL A 101 -14.01 -11.51 -0.56
CA VAL A 101 -13.29 -11.98 0.63
C VAL A 101 -13.96 -11.47 1.89
N VAL A 102 -13.86 -12.28 2.94
CA VAL A 102 -14.36 -11.93 4.27
C VAL A 102 -13.24 -12.05 5.31
N CYS A 103 -13.40 -11.34 6.39
CA CYS A 103 -12.45 -11.41 7.49
C CYS A 103 -12.47 -12.80 8.14
N PRO A 104 -11.32 -13.48 8.24
CA PRO A 104 -11.26 -14.82 8.80
C PRO A 104 -11.50 -14.86 10.32
N LEU A 105 -11.47 -13.70 11.01
CA LEU A 105 -11.72 -13.63 12.45
C LEU A 105 -13.18 -13.34 12.80
N CYS A 106 -13.89 -12.52 12.01
CA CYS A 106 -15.23 -12.07 12.37
C CYS A 106 -16.25 -12.09 11.22
N GLY A 107 -15.87 -12.55 10.03
CA GLY A 107 -16.73 -12.58 8.85
C GLY A 107 -17.04 -11.21 8.22
N GLY A 108 -16.52 -10.10 8.80
CA GLY A 108 -16.73 -8.75 8.27
C GLY A 108 -16.00 -8.50 6.95
N GLN A 109 -16.28 -7.40 6.30
CA GLN A 109 -15.62 -7.02 5.06
C GLN A 109 -14.14 -6.63 5.30
N ILE A 110 -13.33 -6.75 4.26
CA ILE A 110 -11.93 -6.31 4.26
C ILE A 110 -11.82 -5.01 3.47
N LYS A 111 -11.15 -4.03 4.05
CA LYS A 111 -10.85 -2.74 3.40
C LYS A 111 -9.36 -2.56 3.19
N LYS A 112 -9.04 -1.75 2.18
CA LYS A 112 -7.68 -1.31 1.95
C LYS A 112 -7.32 -0.17 2.89
N THR A 113 -6.16 -0.24 3.50
CA THR A 113 -5.61 0.78 4.41
C THR A 113 -4.31 1.36 3.87
N SER A 114 -3.81 2.42 4.48
CA SER A 114 -2.50 3.02 4.14
C SER A 114 -1.32 2.04 4.31
N PHE A 115 -1.50 1.01 5.14
CA PHE A 115 -0.44 0.04 5.48
C PHE A 115 -0.66 -1.34 4.86
N GLY A 116 -1.78 -1.56 4.17
CA GLY A 116 -2.15 -2.85 3.59
C GLY A 116 -3.65 -3.06 3.59
N TYR A 117 -4.12 -4.08 4.29
CA TYR A 117 -5.54 -4.44 4.37
C TYR A 117 -5.95 -4.65 5.83
N GLY A 118 -7.18 -4.33 6.18
CA GLY A 118 -7.72 -4.51 7.52
C GLY A 118 -9.21 -4.80 7.49
N CYS A 119 -9.73 -5.31 8.59
CA CYS A 119 -11.17 -5.52 8.75
C CYS A 119 -11.90 -4.19 8.96
N VAL A 120 -13.10 -4.04 8.38
CA VAL A 120 -13.96 -2.87 8.61
C VAL A 120 -14.40 -2.76 10.07
N ASN A 121 -14.50 -3.89 10.79
CA ASN A 121 -14.88 -3.95 12.20
C ASN A 121 -13.73 -3.62 13.17
N TYR A 122 -12.61 -3.10 12.65
CA TYR A 122 -11.55 -2.56 13.50
C TYR A 122 -11.96 -1.20 14.06
N LYS A 123 -12.03 -1.11 15.38
CA LYS A 123 -12.41 0.11 16.13
C LYS A 123 -11.34 0.47 17.16
N GLY A 124 -10.07 0.30 16.81
CA GLY A 124 -8.97 0.55 17.74
C GLY A 124 -8.97 -0.43 18.93
N ASP A 125 -8.82 0.10 20.13
CA ASP A 125 -8.73 -0.70 21.37
C ASP A 125 -10.08 -0.97 22.04
N GLU A 126 -11.21 -0.68 21.37
CA GLU A 126 -12.54 -0.96 21.89
C GLU A 126 -12.78 -2.46 22.08
N PRO A 127 -13.52 -2.86 23.14
CA PRO A 127 -13.94 -4.25 23.32
C PRO A 127 -14.77 -4.73 22.11
N GLY A 128 -14.44 -5.93 21.60
CA GLY A 128 -15.11 -6.49 20.42
C GLY A 128 -14.55 -5.99 19.06
N SER A 129 -13.54 -5.14 19.07
CA SER A 129 -12.83 -4.69 17.87
C SER A 129 -12.12 -5.85 17.19
N CYS A 130 -12.35 -6.01 15.87
CA CYS A 130 -11.64 -7.03 15.08
C CYS A 130 -10.24 -6.54 14.74
N ARG A 131 -9.21 -7.25 15.19
CA ARG A 131 -7.81 -6.88 14.98
C ARG A 131 -7.17 -7.51 13.74
N PHE A 132 -7.96 -8.04 12.81
CA PHE A 132 -7.42 -8.60 11.57
C PHE A 132 -6.81 -7.51 10.70
N SER A 133 -5.54 -7.66 10.39
CA SER A 133 -4.83 -6.81 9.43
C SER A 133 -3.70 -7.57 8.73
N VAL A 134 -3.48 -7.22 7.47
CA VAL A 134 -2.34 -7.71 6.68
C VAL A 134 -1.60 -6.48 6.16
N GLY A 135 -0.48 -6.18 6.78
CA GLY A 135 0.36 -5.03 6.42
C GLY A 135 1.39 -5.35 5.35
N GLN A 136 2.51 -4.61 5.38
CA GLN A 136 3.67 -4.91 4.57
C GLN A 136 4.37 -6.17 5.07
N ILE A 137 4.66 -7.08 4.16
CA ILE A 137 5.39 -8.33 4.42
C ILE A 137 6.75 -8.22 3.77
N ALA A 138 7.84 -8.30 4.55
CA ALA A 138 9.22 -8.17 4.06
C ALA A 138 9.40 -6.99 3.08
N GLY A 139 8.94 -5.80 3.48
CA GLY A 139 9.07 -4.57 2.71
C GLY A 139 8.18 -4.45 1.47
N LYS A 140 7.26 -5.39 1.26
CA LYS A 140 6.34 -5.41 0.13
C LYS A 140 4.88 -5.41 0.59
N THR A 141 4.05 -4.57 -0.01
CA THR A 141 2.59 -4.65 0.12
C THR A 141 2.08 -5.66 -0.90
N ILE A 142 1.33 -6.66 -0.45
CA ILE A 142 0.71 -7.64 -1.34
C ILE A 142 -0.43 -6.99 -2.14
N THR A 143 -0.75 -7.55 -3.29
CA THR A 143 -1.87 -7.07 -4.13
C THR A 143 -3.21 -7.57 -3.57
N ALA A 144 -4.32 -6.96 -4.00
CA ALA A 144 -5.65 -7.45 -3.66
C ALA A 144 -5.89 -8.89 -4.16
N ALA A 145 -5.31 -9.27 -5.31
CA ALA A 145 -5.37 -10.64 -5.82
C ALA A 145 -4.64 -11.63 -4.88
N ASN A 146 -3.42 -11.29 -4.43
CA ASN A 146 -2.71 -12.12 -3.47
C ASN A 146 -3.44 -12.23 -2.14
N LEU A 147 -4.09 -11.15 -1.68
CA LEU A 147 -4.91 -11.19 -0.48
C LEU A 147 -6.10 -12.14 -0.65
N LYS A 148 -6.79 -12.09 -1.80
CA LYS A 148 -7.90 -13.01 -2.10
C LYS A 148 -7.45 -14.47 -2.06
N GLN A 149 -6.35 -14.81 -2.72
CA GLN A 149 -5.77 -16.14 -2.67
C GLN A 149 -5.44 -16.55 -1.22
N LEU A 150 -4.76 -15.66 -0.48
CA LEU A 150 -4.37 -15.92 0.90
C LEU A 150 -5.56 -16.20 1.83
N LEU A 151 -6.68 -15.49 1.65
CA LEU A 151 -7.86 -15.65 2.51
C LEU A 151 -8.76 -16.80 2.07
N ASN A 152 -8.94 -17.04 0.77
CA ASN A 152 -9.80 -18.08 0.24
C ASN A 152 -9.09 -19.43 0.21
N ASP A 153 -7.86 -19.48 -0.35
CA ASP A 153 -7.11 -20.71 -0.58
C ASP A 153 -6.08 -20.99 0.54
N LYS A 154 -5.99 -20.05 1.53
CA LYS A 154 -5.01 -20.06 2.62
C LYS A 154 -3.54 -20.04 2.16
N LYS A 155 -3.31 -19.88 0.87
CA LYS A 155 -2.01 -19.86 0.22
C LYS A 155 -2.03 -18.95 -1.01
N THR A 156 -0.91 -18.29 -1.31
CA THR A 156 -0.75 -17.51 -2.55
C THR A 156 0.10 -18.26 -3.56
N GLU A 157 0.00 -17.86 -4.80
CA GLU A 157 1.04 -18.12 -5.81
C GLU A 157 2.36 -17.46 -5.39
N THR A 158 3.44 -17.75 -6.16
CA THR A 158 4.75 -17.15 -5.92
C THR A 158 4.72 -15.63 -6.06
N ILE A 159 4.97 -14.94 -4.98
CA ILE A 159 5.15 -13.49 -4.95
C ILE A 159 6.64 -13.18 -5.00
N ARG A 160 7.05 -12.44 -6.03
CA ARG A 160 8.46 -12.15 -6.30
C ARG A 160 8.91 -10.84 -5.67
N GLY A 161 10.18 -10.80 -5.23
CA GLY A 161 10.87 -9.57 -4.85
C GLY A 161 10.55 -9.07 -3.44
N PHE A 162 10.32 -9.95 -2.48
CA PHE A 162 10.42 -9.61 -1.06
C PHE A 162 11.83 -9.17 -0.71
N LYS A 163 11.99 -8.38 0.34
CA LYS A 163 13.30 -7.95 0.84
C LYS A 163 13.58 -8.59 2.20
N SER A 164 14.69 -9.33 2.30
CA SER A 164 15.17 -9.86 3.57
C SER A 164 15.68 -8.72 4.48
N LYS A 165 15.91 -9.02 5.75
CA LYS A 165 16.52 -8.08 6.71
C LYS A 165 17.91 -7.60 6.23
N SER A 166 18.64 -8.43 5.48
CA SER A 166 19.94 -8.08 4.86
C SER A 166 19.80 -7.32 3.54
N GLY A 167 18.59 -6.95 3.11
CA GLY A 167 18.33 -6.22 1.87
C GLY A 167 18.31 -7.07 0.60
N LYS A 168 18.65 -8.37 0.67
CA LYS A 168 18.59 -9.29 -0.48
C LYS A 168 17.15 -9.55 -0.89
N ARG A 169 16.90 -9.62 -2.19
CA ARG A 169 15.58 -9.97 -2.72
C ARG A 169 15.40 -11.48 -2.74
N PHE A 170 14.19 -11.93 -2.43
CA PHE A 170 13.79 -13.34 -2.51
C PHE A 170 12.34 -13.47 -2.97
N ASP A 171 11.98 -14.64 -3.46
CA ASP A 171 10.65 -14.99 -3.89
C ASP A 171 10.08 -16.03 -2.92
N ALA A 172 8.79 -15.97 -2.63
CA ALA A 172 8.12 -16.91 -1.73
C ALA A 172 6.61 -16.94 -2.00
N CYS A 173 5.95 -18.04 -1.66
CA CYS A 173 4.52 -18.06 -1.46
C CYS A 173 4.21 -17.60 -0.03
N LEU A 174 3.00 -17.11 0.20
CA LEU A 174 2.49 -16.80 1.52
C LEU A 174 1.45 -17.85 1.91
N VAL A 175 1.49 -18.29 3.16
CA VAL A 175 0.50 -19.19 3.73
C VAL A 175 -0.10 -18.56 4.98
N LEU A 176 -1.41 -18.71 5.14
CA LEU A 176 -2.13 -18.30 6.33
C LEU A 176 -2.19 -19.48 7.29
N LYS A 177 -1.51 -19.39 8.41
CA LYS A 177 -1.53 -20.41 9.46
C LYS A 177 -2.25 -19.89 10.70
N GLU A 178 -2.98 -20.78 11.34
CA GLU A 178 -3.64 -20.54 12.61
C GLU A 178 -2.83 -21.26 13.69
N ASP A 179 -2.50 -20.58 14.78
CA ASP A 179 -1.82 -21.18 15.92
C ASP A 179 -2.83 -21.83 16.90
N GLU A 180 -2.33 -22.51 17.92
CA GLU A 180 -3.13 -23.18 18.96
C GLU A 180 -4.08 -22.20 19.69
N ASN A 181 -3.77 -20.92 19.69
CA ASN A 181 -4.56 -19.84 20.30
C ASN A 181 -5.53 -19.17 19.31
N LYS A 182 -5.80 -19.78 18.16
CA LYS A 182 -6.62 -19.23 17.07
C LYS A 182 -6.10 -17.89 16.52
N LYS A 183 -4.82 -17.60 16.71
CA LYS A 183 -4.18 -16.42 16.14
C LYS A 183 -3.71 -16.73 14.73
N LEU A 184 -4.20 -15.94 13.79
CA LEU A 184 -3.79 -16.05 12.39
C LEU A 184 -2.44 -15.37 12.18
N SER A 185 -1.55 -16.06 11.52
CA SER A 185 -0.24 -15.54 11.09
C SER A 185 0.02 -15.83 9.62
N VAL A 186 0.64 -14.87 8.93
CA VAL A 186 1.09 -15.05 7.56
C VAL A 186 2.55 -15.48 7.59
N GLN A 187 2.85 -16.63 7.00
CA GLN A 187 4.19 -17.21 6.97
C GLN A 187 4.67 -17.35 5.52
N PHE A 188 5.99 -17.41 5.34
CA PHE A 188 6.59 -17.72 4.04
C PHE A 188 6.62 -19.22 3.82
N ASP A 189 6.27 -19.63 2.60
CA ASP A 189 6.42 -20.98 2.09
C ASP A 189 7.40 -20.92 0.91
N PHE A 190 8.54 -21.58 1.06
CA PHE A 190 9.62 -21.61 0.06
C PHE A 190 9.58 -22.90 -0.76
N ASP A 191 8.90 -23.93 -0.29
CA ASP A 191 8.87 -25.27 -0.93
C ASP A 191 8.04 -25.28 -2.20
N HIS A 192 7.09 -24.35 -2.31
CA HIS A 192 6.17 -24.24 -3.43
C HIS A 192 6.42 -22.99 -4.30
N VAL A 193 7.60 -22.42 -4.22
CA VAL A 193 7.97 -21.31 -5.08
C VAL A 193 8.16 -21.81 -6.51
N GLU A 194 7.39 -21.25 -7.45
CA GLU A 194 7.60 -21.54 -8.87
C GLU A 194 9.00 -21.08 -9.30
N PRO A 195 9.82 -22.01 -9.80
CA PRO A 195 11.15 -21.67 -10.24
C PRO A 195 11.10 -20.72 -11.44
N LYS A 196 11.95 -19.71 -11.43
CA LYS A 196 12.10 -18.82 -12.58
C LYS A 196 12.85 -19.53 -13.70
N THR A 197 12.17 -19.84 -14.78
CA THR A 197 12.80 -20.44 -15.96
C THR A 197 13.50 -19.40 -16.81
N VAL A 198 14.63 -19.78 -17.43
CA VAL A 198 15.32 -18.99 -18.45
C VAL A 198 14.59 -19.23 -19.77
N LYS A 199 14.15 -18.17 -20.43
CA LYS A 199 13.46 -18.25 -21.72
C LYS A 199 14.47 -18.64 -22.82
N ASP A 200 13.99 -19.40 -23.79
CA ASP A 200 14.71 -19.76 -25.02
C ASP A 200 16.03 -20.55 -24.79
N VAL A 201 16.18 -21.16 -23.60
CA VAL A 201 17.33 -22.01 -23.24
C VAL A 201 16.83 -23.34 -22.71
N VAL A 202 17.36 -24.41 -23.28
CA VAL A 202 17.08 -25.78 -22.84
C VAL A 202 18.35 -26.49 -22.38
N CYS A 203 18.19 -27.47 -21.54
CA CYS A 203 19.31 -28.27 -21.06
C CYS A 203 19.96 -29.06 -22.22
N PRO A 204 21.28 -28.92 -22.43
CA PRO A 204 21.96 -29.61 -23.53
C PRO A 204 22.01 -31.14 -23.34
N LYS A 205 21.75 -31.65 -22.14
CA LYS A 205 21.74 -33.11 -21.87
C LYS A 205 20.38 -33.74 -22.08
N CYS A 206 19.30 -33.08 -21.66
CA CYS A 206 17.97 -33.71 -21.64
C CYS A 206 16.86 -32.87 -22.28
N GLY A 207 17.17 -31.68 -22.81
CA GLY A 207 16.16 -30.78 -23.39
C GLY A 207 15.20 -30.11 -22.37
N GLY A 208 15.35 -30.38 -21.06
CA GLY A 208 14.51 -29.79 -20.03
C GLY A 208 14.75 -28.30 -19.84
N LYS A 209 13.82 -27.58 -19.20
CA LYS A 209 13.94 -26.14 -18.97
C LYS A 209 15.05 -25.83 -17.97
N ILE A 210 15.74 -24.70 -18.20
CA ILE A 210 16.74 -24.19 -17.25
C ILE A 210 16.06 -23.25 -16.27
N GLN A 211 16.28 -23.49 -14.99
CA GLN A 211 15.73 -22.72 -13.88
C GLN A 211 16.83 -21.91 -13.21
N VAL A 212 16.46 -20.71 -12.71
CA VAL A 212 17.35 -19.85 -11.94
C VAL A 212 17.31 -20.33 -10.47
N ALA A 213 18.42 -20.82 -9.97
CA ALA A 213 18.62 -21.18 -8.57
C ALA A 213 19.41 -20.08 -7.81
N PRO A 214 19.41 -20.07 -6.47
CA PRO A 214 20.16 -19.06 -5.68
C PRO A 214 21.64 -18.99 -5.98
N PHE A 215 22.23 -20.11 -6.43
CA PHE A 215 23.68 -20.25 -6.68
C PHE A 215 24.01 -20.50 -8.16
N GLY A 216 23.08 -20.24 -9.08
CA GLY A 216 23.33 -20.43 -10.52
C GLY A 216 22.10 -20.91 -11.28
N PHE A 217 22.34 -21.73 -12.28
CA PHE A 217 21.30 -22.29 -13.16
C PHE A 217 21.24 -23.81 -12.99
N VAL A 218 20.03 -24.35 -12.95
CA VAL A 218 19.79 -25.78 -12.78
C VAL A 218 18.74 -26.26 -13.78
N CYS A 219 18.91 -27.49 -14.27
CA CYS A 219 17.88 -28.11 -15.12
C CYS A 219 16.71 -28.56 -14.26
N GLU A 220 15.46 -28.43 -14.75
CA GLU A 220 14.26 -28.89 -14.07
C GLU A 220 14.27 -30.41 -13.77
N ASN A 221 14.97 -31.20 -14.60
CA ASN A 221 15.14 -32.63 -14.46
C ASN A 221 16.36 -33.01 -13.60
N ASN A 222 17.02 -32.06 -12.97
CA ASN A 222 18.14 -32.32 -12.08
C ASN A 222 17.64 -32.93 -10.74
N ARG A 223 17.68 -34.26 -10.68
CA ARG A 223 17.43 -35.01 -9.43
C ARG A 223 18.75 -35.06 -8.67
N ARG A 224 18.79 -34.48 -7.47
CA ARG A 224 20.01 -34.45 -6.62
C ARG A 224 20.56 -35.83 -6.30
N ASP A 225 19.75 -36.87 -6.44
CA ASP A 225 20.09 -38.26 -6.10
C ASP A 225 20.54 -39.09 -7.31
N ASP A 226 20.64 -38.49 -8.51
CA ASP A 226 21.11 -39.17 -9.71
C ASP A 226 22.56 -38.82 -10.01
N PRO A 227 23.53 -39.74 -9.81
CA PRO A 227 24.93 -39.45 -10.01
C PRO A 227 25.32 -39.10 -11.46
N GLU A 228 24.53 -39.54 -12.45
CA GLU A 228 24.80 -39.20 -13.85
C GLU A 228 24.32 -37.78 -14.26
N LEU A 229 23.33 -37.23 -13.54
CA LEU A 229 22.79 -35.88 -13.77
C LEU A 229 23.41 -34.82 -12.86
N SER A 230 24.21 -35.21 -11.87
CA SER A 230 24.80 -34.36 -10.85
C SER A 230 25.97 -33.48 -11.34
N LEU A 231 26.46 -33.66 -12.56
CA LEU A 231 27.68 -33.02 -13.05
C LEU A 231 27.41 -31.88 -14.03
N ILE A 232 26.58 -30.88 -13.65
CA ILE A 232 26.68 -29.58 -14.29
C ILE A 232 27.16 -28.56 -13.24
N HIS A 233 28.41 -28.67 -12.84
CA HIS A 233 29.19 -27.54 -12.43
C HIS A 233 29.58 -26.77 -13.69
N ILE A 234 28.91 -25.65 -13.93
CA ILE A 234 29.44 -24.64 -14.83
C ILE A 234 30.56 -24.01 -14.02
N SER A 235 31.80 -24.43 -14.26
CA SER A 235 32.99 -23.76 -13.79
C SER A 235 32.92 -22.29 -14.22
N GLU A 236 33.44 -21.41 -13.35
CA GLU A 236 33.49 -19.96 -13.54
C GLU A 236 33.99 -19.59 -14.93
N PRO A 237 33.43 -18.51 -15.55
CA PRO A 237 34.01 -18.00 -16.78
C PRO A 237 35.45 -17.55 -16.49
N THR A 238 36.39 -18.23 -17.11
CA THR A 238 37.79 -17.82 -17.18
C THR A 238 37.84 -16.37 -17.63
N ARG A 239 38.36 -15.49 -16.80
CA ARG A 239 38.72 -14.12 -17.19
C ARG A 239 39.72 -14.20 -18.34
N LEU A 240 39.35 -13.67 -19.49
CA LEU A 240 40.26 -13.17 -20.53
C LEU A 240 40.53 -11.69 -20.27
#